data_27d93e6642700d2e00f220f731e40104
#
_entry.id   27d93e6642700d2e00f220f731e40104
#
_cell.length_a   1.000
_cell.length_b   1.000
_cell.length_c   1.000
_cell.angle_alpha   90.00
_cell.angle_beta   90.00
_cell.angle_gamma   90.00
#
_symmetry.space_group_name_H-M   'P 1'
#
loop_
_entity.id
_entity.type
_entity.pdbx_description
1 polymer ?
#
loop_
_entity_poly.entity_id
_entity_poly.type
_entity_poly.pdbx_seq_one_letter_code
_entity_poly.pdbx_strand_id
1 'polypeptide(L)'
;MLAASLIFLLGTAFTALPFEGAPASGGSEGSAVVDRIVAYLKGKHADMKEESLKAVVHTVCDESQQRDLDYRLALAVIKVESNFKQDVVSQKGARGLFQIMPSLARYIAKDAGVTWNGSACLHEPEKNIKLGVYHLSKLVGNYKSLPTALHAYNVGAGRVKAPASGADEPKTAFTKRVLREYEKNLLVLPGADKAGKSGVP
;
A
#
# COMPACT_ATOMS: atom_id res chain seq x y z
N MET A 1 57.10 -54.40 23.12
CA MET A 1 56.50 -54.97 21.90
C MET A 1 55.28 -54.11 21.54
N LEU A 2 55.43 -53.18 20.61
CA LEU A 2 54.43 -52.22 20.21
C LEU A 2 53.90 -52.60 18.82
N ALA A 3 52.60 -52.90 18.72
CA ALA A 3 51.96 -53.11 17.42
C ALA A 3 51.29 -51.82 17.01
N ALA A 4 51.76 -51.27 15.92
CA ALA A 4 51.17 -50.08 15.29
C ALA A 4 50.04 -50.53 14.32
N SER A 5 48.82 -50.03 14.61
CA SER A 5 47.67 -50.24 13.70
C SER A 5 47.58 -49.08 12.76
N LEU A 6 47.72 -49.37 11.49
CA LEU A 6 47.59 -48.44 10.40
C LEU A 6 46.09 -48.34 9.97
N ILE A 7 45.45 -47.19 10.24
CA ILE A 7 44.11 -46.92 9.79
C ILE A 7 44.13 -46.25 8.44
N PHE A 8 43.66 -46.93 7.42
CA PHE A 8 43.48 -46.40 6.07
C PHE A 8 42.17 -45.58 6.01
N LEU A 9 42.31 -44.25 5.87
CA LEU A 9 41.16 -43.40 5.64
C LEU A 9 40.87 -43.36 4.13
N LEU A 10 39.79 -44.04 3.72
CA LEU A 10 39.21 -43.86 2.40
C LEU A 10 38.46 -42.52 2.35
N GLY A 11 39.06 -41.53 1.71
CA GLY A 11 38.42 -40.29 1.39
C GLY A 11 37.43 -40.49 0.22
N THR A 12 36.13 -40.49 0.51
CA THR A 12 35.10 -40.38 -0.53
C THR A 12 34.98 -38.92 -0.93
N ALA A 13 35.44 -38.60 -2.14
CA ALA A 13 35.21 -37.30 -2.77
C ALA A 13 33.72 -37.15 -3.05
N PHE A 14 33.05 -36.31 -2.27
CA PHE A 14 31.68 -35.88 -2.54
C PHE A 14 31.73 -34.80 -3.63
N THR A 15 31.51 -35.21 -4.88
CA THR A 15 31.32 -34.27 -6.00
C THR A 15 29.98 -33.57 -5.83
N ALA A 16 30.01 -32.32 -5.39
CA ALA A 16 28.83 -31.45 -5.39
C ALA A 16 28.39 -31.22 -6.86
N LEU A 17 27.22 -31.72 -7.21
CA LEU A 17 26.54 -31.36 -8.44
C LEU A 17 26.19 -29.86 -8.39
N PRO A 18 26.34 -29.10 -9.48
CA PRO A 18 25.90 -27.72 -9.51
C PRO A 18 24.38 -27.70 -9.29
N PHE A 19 23.94 -27.01 -8.26
CA PHE A 19 22.54 -26.68 -8.05
C PHE A 19 22.15 -25.70 -9.17
N GLU A 20 21.51 -26.20 -10.21
CA GLU A 20 20.84 -25.37 -11.20
C GLU A 20 19.73 -24.61 -10.47
N GLY A 21 19.94 -23.30 -10.29
CA GLY A 21 18.99 -22.41 -9.63
C GLY A 21 17.65 -22.47 -10.35
N ALA A 22 16.62 -22.86 -9.61
CA ALA A 22 15.25 -22.75 -10.08
C ALA A 22 15.00 -21.29 -10.54
N PRO A 23 14.31 -21.05 -11.67
CA PRO A 23 14.03 -19.69 -12.15
C PRO A 23 13.24 -18.95 -11.08
N ALA A 24 13.67 -17.73 -10.75
CA ALA A 24 13.01 -16.83 -9.84
C ALA A 24 11.61 -16.46 -10.39
N SER A 25 10.59 -17.22 -10.02
CA SER A 25 9.21 -17.06 -10.49
C SER A 25 8.46 -15.90 -9.81
N GLY A 26 9.08 -15.20 -8.85
CA GLY A 26 8.43 -14.13 -8.08
C GLY A 26 8.16 -12.85 -8.87
N GLY A 27 8.95 -12.52 -9.88
CA GLY A 27 8.82 -11.27 -10.65
C GLY A 27 7.63 -11.27 -11.63
N SER A 28 7.21 -12.42 -12.14
CA SER A 28 6.14 -12.50 -13.13
C SER A 28 4.74 -12.42 -12.52
N GLU A 29 4.53 -12.99 -11.34
CA GLU A 29 3.21 -12.96 -10.66
C GLU A 29 2.86 -11.56 -10.14
N GLY A 30 3.82 -10.83 -9.54
CA GLY A 30 3.61 -9.47 -9.07
C GLY A 30 3.27 -8.51 -10.20
N SER A 31 3.96 -8.62 -11.34
CA SER A 31 3.68 -7.84 -12.55
C SER A 31 2.27 -8.12 -13.09
N ALA A 32 1.87 -9.39 -13.18
CA ALA A 32 0.55 -9.77 -13.65
C ALA A 32 -0.60 -9.25 -12.76
N VAL A 33 -0.36 -9.18 -11.43
CA VAL A 33 -1.33 -8.60 -10.50
C VAL A 33 -1.46 -7.10 -10.73
N VAL A 34 -0.35 -6.38 -10.85
CA VAL A 34 -0.35 -4.94 -11.14
C VAL A 34 -1.07 -4.65 -12.46
N ASP A 35 -0.76 -5.40 -13.53
CA ASP A 35 -1.41 -5.23 -14.84
C ASP A 35 -2.93 -5.45 -14.75
N ARG A 36 -3.38 -6.43 -13.98
CA ARG A 36 -4.81 -6.69 -13.74
C ARG A 36 -5.49 -5.54 -12.99
N ILE A 37 -4.82 -4.97 -11.97
CA ILE A 37 -5.32 -3.79 -11.25
C ILE A 37 -5.42 -2.60 -12.20
N VAL A 38 -4.38 -2.36 -13.01
CA VAL A 38 -4.34 -1.27 -13.98
C VAL A 38 -5.46 -1.40 -15.00
N ALA A 39 -5.66 -2.59 -15.58
CA ALA A 39 -6.75 -2.84 -16.53
C ALA A 39 -8.13 -2.54 -15.92
N TYR A 40 -8.36 -2.96 -14.67
CA TYR A 40 -9.60 -2.65 -13.94
C TYR A 40 -9.79 -1.15 -13.74
N LEU A 41 -8.73 -0.44 -13.34
CA LEU A 41 -8.80 1.00 -13.06
C LEU A 41 -8.96 1.80 -14.35
N LYS A 42 -8.31 1.43 -15.46
CA LYS A 42 -8.47 2.08 -16.76
C LYS A 42 -9.91 2.05 -17.27
N GLY A 43 -10.62 0.95 -17.09
CA GLY A 43 -12.03 0.86 -17.41
C GLY A 43 -12.93 1.85 -16.64
N LYS A 44 -12.41 2.43 -15.55
CA LYS A 44 -13.14 3.34 -14.67
C LYS A 44 -12.61 4.78 -14.64
N HIS A 45 -11.37 5.02 -15.10
CA HIS A 45 -10.67 6.31 -14.90
C HIS A 45 -9.69 6.60 -16.04
N ALA A 46 -10.20 6.86 -17.22
CA ALA A 46 -9.42 6.98 -18.45
C ALA A 46 -8.39 8.15 -18.50
N ASP A 47 -8.38 9.06 -17.53
CA ASP A 47 -7.62 10.32 -17.62
C ASP A 47 -6.12 10.20 -17.32
N MET A 48 -5.67 9.07 -16.73
CA MET A 48 -4.26 8.85 -16.39
C MET A 48 -3.58 7.98 -17.46
N LYS A 49 -2.38 8.38 -17.90
CA LYS A 49 -1.54 7.55 -18.79
C LYS A 49 -1.24 6.22 -18.11
N GLU A 50 -1.16 5.15 -18.90
CA GLU A 50 -1.00 3.78 -18.38
C GLU A 50 0.25 3.61 -17.54
N GLU A 51 1.38 4.13 -18.01
CA GLU A 51 2.65 4.07 -17.29
C GLU A 51 2.57 4.77 -15.94
N SER A 52 1.92 5.93 -15.89
CA SER A 52 1.70 6.66 -14.63
C SER A 52 0.78 5.89 -13.69
N LEU A 53 -0.26 5.26 -14.22
CA LEU A 53 -1.18 4.45 -13.43
C LEU A 53 -0.49 3.18 -12.90
N LYS A 54 0.36 2.54 -13.70
CA LYS A 54 1.21 1.41 -13.25
C LYS A 54 2.11 1.82 -12.09
N ALA A 55 2.81 2.95 -12.21
CA ALA A 55 3.66 3.46 -11.15
C ALA A 55 2.86 3.75 -9.85
N VAL A 56 1.68 4.37 -9.97
CA VAL A 56 0.77 4.62 -8.83
C VAL A 56 0.34 3.32 -8.18
N VAL A 57 -0.09 2.33 -8.96
CA VAL A 57 -0.55 1.02 -8.44
C VAL A 57 0.60 0.29 -7.73
N HIS A 58 1.79 0.26 -8.35
CA HIS A 58 2.98 -0.32 -7.72
C HIS A 58 3.26 0.31 -6.37
N THR A 59 3.39 1.63 -6.32
CA THR A 59 3.66 2.35 -5.07
C THR A 59 2.56 2.10 -4.02
N VAL A 60 1.29 2.05 -4.42
CA VAL A 60 0.18 1.75 -3.49
C VAL A 60 0.31 0.33 -2.93
N CYS A 61 0.61 -0.66 -3.76
CA CYS A 61 0.77 -2.04 -3.30
C CYS A 61 1.95 -2.18 -2.33
N ASP A 62 3.11 -1.63 -2.69
CA ASP A 62 4.34 -1.71 -1.89
C ASP A 62 4.19 -1.01 -0.53
N GLU A 63 3.68 0.22 -0.52
CA GLU A 63 3.48 0.96 0.72
C GLU A 63 2.40 0.34 1.60
N SER A 64 1.35 -0.23 1.00
CA SER A 64 0.29 -0.91 1.73
C SER A 64 0.81 -2.18 2.39
N GLN A 65 1.61 -2.97 1.68
CA GLN A 65 2.23 -4.17 2.22
C GLN A 65 3.16 -3.86 3.40
N GLN A 66 4.03 -2.85 3.25
CA GLN A 66 4.96 -2.43 4.30
C GLN A 66 4.25 -1.99 5.59
N ARG A 67 2.97 -1.62 5.51
CA ARG A 67 2.20 -1.05 6.63
C ARG A 67 1.00 -1.89 7.05
N ASP A 68 0.94 -3.14 6.59
CA ASP A 68 -0.17 -4.08 6.86
C ASP A 68 -1.54 -3.45 6.57
N LEU A 69 -1.63 -2.74 5.44
CA LEU A 69 -2.87 -2.12 4.95
C LEU A 69 -3.34 -2.83 3.68
N ASP A 70 -4.63 -3.12 3.59
CA ASP A 70 -5.19 -3.64 2.34
C ASP A 70 -5.10 -2.56 1.23
N TYR A 71 -4.32 -2.83 0.17
CA TYR A 71 -4.13 -1.92 -0.96
C TYR A 71 -5.45 -1.56 -1.65
N ARG A 72 -6.45 -2.47 -1.61
CA ARG A 72 -7.78 -2.25 -2.18
C ARG A 72 -8.54 -1.14 -1.45
N LEU A 73 -8.30 -0.98 -0.13
CA LEU A 73 -8.79 0.14 0.65
C LEU A 73 -8.08 1.44 0.26
N ALA A 74 -6.76 1.43 0.11
CA ALA A 74 -5.99 2.59 -0.33
C ALA A 74 -6.46 3.09 -1.71
N LEU A 75 -6.67 2.18 -2.67
CA LEU A 75 -7.24 2.51 -3.99
C LEU A 75 -8.66 3.10 -3.89
N ALA A 76 -9.49 2.59 -2.97
CA ALA A 76 -10.84 3.13 -2.75
C ALA A 76 -10.80 4.57 -2.20
N VAL A 77 -9.86 4.87 -1.31
CA VAL A 77 -9.65 6.24 -0.81
C VAL A 77 -9.20 7.16 -1.93
N ILE A 78 -8.17 6.79 -2.73
CA ILE A 78 -7.71 7.57 -3.89
C ILE A 78 -8.87 7.85 -4.85
N LYS A 79 -9.70 6.82 -5.13
CA LYS A 79 -10.88 6.97 -6.00
C LYS A 79 -11.83 8.05 -5.50
N VAL A 80 -12.12 8.05 -4.22
CA VAL A 80 -13.11 8.98 -3.62
C VAL A 80 -12.53 10.38 -3.46
N GLU A 81 -11.23 10.51 -3.15
CA GLU A 81 -10.56 11.77 -2.89
C GLU A 81 -10.22 12.55 -4.16
N SER A 82 -9.61 11.91 -5.12
CA SER A 82 -9.07 12.60 -6.30
C SER A 82 -9.56 12.03 -7.63
N ASN A 83 -10.25 10.89 -7.63
CA ASN A 83 -10.53 10.13 -8.83
C ASN A 83 -9.25 9.82 -9.64
N PHE A 84 -8.14 9.52 -8.96
CA PHE A 84 -6.80 9.29 -9.52
C PHE A 84 -6.17 10.51 -10.20
N LYS A 85 -6.65 11.73 -9.97
CA LYS A 85 -6.05 12.97 -10.49
C LYS A 85 -4.99 13.47 -9.50
N GLN A 86 -3.73 13.49 -9.91
CA GLN A 86 -2.60 13.86 -9.04
C GLN A 86 -2.52 15.36 -8.75
N ASP A 87 -3.06 16.22 -9.63
CA ASP A 87 -2.91 17.68 -9.55
C ASP A 87 -4.09 18.36 -8.85
N VAL A 88 -5.01 17.61 -8.26
CA VAL A 88 -6.20 18.16 -7.60
C VAL A 88 -5.80 18.90 -6.32
N VAL A 89 -6.34 20.11 -6.19
CA VAL A 89 -6.30 20.91 -4.97
C VAL A 89 -7.72 21.20 -4.54
N SER A 90 -8.08 20.82 -3.31
CA SER A 90 -9.42 21.10 -2.77
C SER A 90 -9.54 22.58 -2.34
N GLN A 91 -10.77 23.04 -2.14
CA GLN A 91 -11.03 24.39 -1.60
C GLN A 91 -10.37 24.63 -0.22
N LYS A 92 -10.12 23.58 0.54
CA LYS A 92 -9.44 23.62 1.85
C LYS A 92 -7.92 23.48 1.74
N GLY A 93 -7.38 23.32 0.52
CA GLY A 93 -5.94 23.19 0.27
C GLY A 93 -5.37 21.78 0.40
N ALA A 94 -6.20 20.75 0.52
CA ALA A 94 -5.77 19.36 0.42
C ALA A 94 -5.30 19.06 -1.01
N ARG A 95 -4.26 18.21 -1.19
CA ARG A 95 -3.55 18.03 -2.46
C ARG A 95 -3.28 16.59 -2.83
N GLY A 96 -3.30 16.32 -4.13
CA GLY A 96 -2.85 15.08 -4.75
C GLY A 96 -3.81 13.92 -4.58
N LEU A 97 -3.32 12.71 -4.86
CA LEU A 97 -4.11 11.48 -4.94
C LEU A 97 -4.91 11.19 -3.66
N PHE A 98 -4.28 11.29 -2.50
CA PHE A 98 -4.88 11.06 -1.19
C PHE A 98 -5.46 12.32 -0.53
N GLN A 99 -5.44 13.48 -1.24
CA GLN A 99 -5.91 14.75 -0.70
C GLN A 99 -5.34 15.10 0.68
N ILE A 100 -4.01 15.05 0.78
CA ILE A 100 -3.31 15.32 2.04
C ILE A 100 -3.20 16.82 2.29
N MET A 101 -3.55 17.25 3.50
CA MET A 101 -3.34 18.63 3.94
C MET A 101 -1.85 18.91 4.14
N PRO A 102 -1.31 20.08 3.66
CA PRO A 102 0.10 20.42 3.85
C PRO A 102 0.58 20.40 5.30
N SER A 103 -0.27 20.82 6.24
CA SER A 103 0.03 20.77 7.68
C SER A 103 0.20 19.35 8.19
N LEU A 104 -0.67 18.43 7.77
CA LEU A 104 -0.57 17.01 8.11
C LEU A 104 0.70 16.41 7.49
N ALA A 105 0.92 16.65 6.19
CA ALA A 105 2.09 16.14 5.48
C ALA A 105 3.40 16.52 6.20
N ARG A 106 3.57 17.81 6.55
CA ARG A 106 4.73 18.28 7.29
C ARG A 106 4.91 17.56 8.64
N TYR A 107 3.80 17.27 9.32
CA TYR A 107 3.83 16.62 10.63
C TYR A 107 4.25 15.15 10.53
N ILE A 108 3.73 14.41 9.53
CA ILE A 108 3.96 12.96 9.41
C ILE A 108 5.10 12.59 8.45
N ALA A 109 5.69 13.53 7.73
CA ALA A 109 6.63 13.25 6.64
C ALA A 109 7.80 12.37 7.07
N LYS A 110 8.44 12.70 8.20
CA LYS A 110 9.58 11.94 8.73
C LYS A 110 9.20 10.48 8.99
N ASP A 111 8.07 10.24 9.64
CA ASP A 111 7.61 8.90 10.00
C ASP A 111 7.09 8.11 8.79
N ALA A 112 6.63 8.81 7.76
CA ALA A 112 6.24 8.25 6.47
C ALA A 112 7.44 7.99 5.53
N GLY A 113 8.66 8.35 5.93
CA GLY A 113 9.86 8.21 5.10
C GLY A 113 9.90 9.20 3.93
N VAL A 114 9.30 10.40 4.08
CA VAL A 114 9.21 11.41 3.02
C VAL A 114 9.99 12.66 3.41
N THR A 115 10.88 13.13 2.52
CA THR A 115 11.50 14.44 2.67
C THR A 115 10.50 15.54 2.34
N TRP A 116 10.13 16.33 3.35
CA TRP A 116 9.23 17.46 3.19
C TRP A 116 9.99 18.70 2.67
N ASN A 117 9.63 19.13 1.48
CA ASN A 117 10.20 20.33 0.82
C ASN A 117 9.13 21.34 0.37
N GLY A 118 8.00 21.38 1.08
CA GLY A 118 6.89 22.27 0.81
C GLY A 118 5.70 21.59 0.16
N SER A 119 4.58 22.32 0.05
CA SER A 119 3.30 21.76 -0.40
C SER A 119 3.28 21.27 -1.85
N ALA A 120 4.24 21.72 -2.68
CA ALA A 120 4.36 21.30 -4.08
C ALA A 120 4.66 19.78 -4.19
N CYS A 121 5.42 19.21 -3.23
CA CYS A 121 5.73 17.78 -3.25
C CYS A 121 4.51 16.86 -3.11
N LEU A 122 3.35 17.40 -2.69
CA LEU A 122 2.10 16.64 -2.64
C LEU A 122 1.49 16.35 -4.01
N HIS A 123 1.99 16.96 -5.08
CA HIS A 123 1.66 16.62 -6.47
C HIS A 123 2.56 15.53 -7.05
N GLU A 124 3.62 15.13 -6.33
CA GLU A 124 4.44 13.98 -6.67
C GLU A 124 3.72 12.70 -6.21
N PRO A 125 3.28 11.81 -7.12
CA PRO A 125 2.45 10.65 -6.76
C PRO A 125 3.06 9.79 -5.67
N GLU A 126 4.34 9.46 -5.78
CA GLU A 126 5.05 8.62 -4.82
C GLU A 126 5.01 9.20 -3.40
N LYS A 127 5.37 10.47 -3.23
CA LYS A 127 5.35 11.13 -1.91
C LYS A 127 3.95 11.23 -1.33
N ASN A 128 2.98 11.54 -2.19
CA ASN A 128 1.58 11.63 -1.78
C ASN A 128 1.03 10.29 -1.32
N ILE A 129 1.34 9.20 -2.03
CA ILE A 129 0.94 7.83 -1.68
C ILE A 129 1.60 7.40 -0.37
N LYS A 130 2.91 7.60 -0.20
CA LYS A 130 3.63 7.29 1.06
C LYS A 130 2.97 7.95 2.26
N LEU A 131 2.68 9.25 2.15
CA LEU A 131 1.99 10.00 3.21
C LEU A 131 0.56 9.50 3.45
N GLY A 132 -0.19 9.27 2.36
CA GLY A 132 -1.59 8.85 2.44
C GLY A 132 -1.76 7.46 3.02
N VAL A 133 -0.97 6.48 2.55
CA VAL A 133 -0.99 5.11 3.06
C VAL A 133 -0.52 5.07 4.53
N TYR A 134 0.56 5.79 4.87
CA TYR A 134 1.00 5.92 6.26
C TYR A 134 -0.13 6.46 7.16
N HIS A 135 -0.75 7.57 6.77
CA HIS A 135 -1.82 8.17 7.56
C HIS A 135 -3.03 7.24 7.70
N LEU A 136 -3.46 6.62 6.60
CA LEU A 136 -4.59 5.69 6.60
C LEU A 136 -4.31 4.46 7.46
N SER A 137 -3.12 3.85 7.36
CA SER A 137 -2.75 2.69 8.18
C SER A 137 -2.76 3.00 9.67
N LYS A 138 -2.25 4.18 10.07
CA LYS A 138 -2.30 4.64 11.47
C LYS A 138 -3.74 4.79 11.97
N LEU A 139 -4.63 5.32 11.15
CA LEU A 139 -6.04 5.47 11.55
C LEU A 139 -6.72 4.11 11.65
N VAL A 140 -6.50 3.21 10.69
CA VAL A 140 -7.06 1.85 10.73
C VAL A 140 -6.56 1.09 11.97
N GLY A 141 -5.29 1.23 12.33
CA GLY A 141 -4.74 0.60 13.54
C GLY A 141 -5.22 1.24 14.86
N ASN A 142 -5.55 2.52 14.85
CA ASN A 142 -5.92 3.25 16.06
C ASN A 142 -7.42 3.17 16.39
N TYR A 143 -8.27 2.90 15.42
CA TYR A 143 -9.73 2.85 15.62
C TYR A 143 -10.24 1.40 15.51
N LYS A 144 -11.20 1.05 16.38
CA LYS A 144 -11.78 -0.31 16.43
C LYS A 144 -12.59 -0.69 15.21
N SER A 145 -13.07 0.30 14.44
CA SER A 145 -13.86 0.04 13.23
C SER A 145 -13.36 0.86 12.05
N LEU A 146 -13.43 0.27 10.87
CA LEU A 146 -13.07 0.92 9.62
C LEU A 146 -13.92 2.17 9.33
N PRO A 147 -15.26 2.18 9.53
CA PRO A 147 -16.05 3.39 9.39
C PRO A 147 -15.56 4.56 10.25
N THR A 148 -15.14 4.31 11.50
CA THR A 148 -14.60 5.33 12.38
C THR A 148 -13.23 5.83 11.92
N ALA A 149 -12.35 4.94 11.47
CA ALA A 149 -11.06 5.29 10.89
C ALA A 149 -11.23 6.19 9.65
N LEU A 150 -12.13 5.83 8.75
CA LEU A 150 -12.45 6.63 7.55
C LEU A 150 -13.08 7.98 7.89
N HIS A 151 -13.93 8.04 8.92
CA HIS A 151 -14.44 9.31 9.42
C HIS A 151 -13.32 10.20 9.95
N ALA A 152 -12.41 9.63 10.74
CA ALA A 152 -11.23 10.33 11.25
C ALA A 152 -10.31 10.82 10.13
N TYR A 153 -10.16 10.05 9.06
CA TYR A 153 -9.43 10.45 7.87
C TYR A 153 -10.02 11.74 7.25
N ASN A 154 -11.34 11.76 7.09
CA ASN A 154 -12.03 12.87 6.42
C ASN A 154 -12.10 14.15 7.26
N VAL A 155 -12.37 14.03 8.57
CA VAL A 155 -12.59 15.22 9.44
C VAL A 155 -11.36 15.61 10.24
N GLY A 156 -10.35 14.75 10.32
CA GLY A 156 -9.17 14.85 11.17
C GLY A 156 -9.34 14.12 12.51
N ALA A 157 -8.36 13.34 12.89
CA ALA A 157 -8.39 12.47 14.07
C ALA A 157 -8.72 13.22 15.38
N GLY A 158 -8.21 14.44 15.55
CA GLY A 158 -8.47 15.26 16.75
C GLY A 158 -9.93 15.71 16.92
N ARG A 159 -10.77 15.52 15.91
CA ARG A 159 -12.21 15.87 15.96
C ARG A 159 -13.10 14.66 16.23
N VAL A 160 -12.53 13.45 16.19
CA VAL A 160 -13.28 12.22 16.43
C VAL A 160 -13.17 11.87 17.91
N LYS A 161 -14.28 11.99 18.62
CA LYS A 161 -14.39 11.43 19.97
C LYS A 161 -14.42 9.92 19.84
N ALA A 162 -13.69 9.22 20.72
CA ALA A 162 -13.82 7.76 20.79
C ALA A 162 -15.31 7.42 20.99
N PRO A 163 -15.91 6.57 20.13
CA PRO A 163 -17.31 6.23 20.31
C PRO A 163 -17.48 5.57 21.67
N ALA A 164 -18.46 6.04 22.43
CA ALA A 164 -18.89 5.33 23.63
C ALA A 164 -19.28 3.89 23.23
N SER A 165 -19.05 2.93 24.12
CA SER A 165 -19.43 1.53 23.85
C SER A 165 -20.92 1.48 23.47
N GLY A 166 -21.23 1.03 22.24
CA GLY A 166 -22.59 0.97 21.71
C GLY A 166 -23.04 2.18 20.87
N ALA A 167 -22.18 3.18 20.64
CA ALA A 167 -22.53 4.29 19.75
C ALA A 167 -22.53 3.84 18.25
N ASP A 168 -23.49 4.37 17.50
CA ASP A 168 -23.59 4.13 16.05
C ASP A 168 -22.30 4.53 15.32
N GLU A 169 -21.87 3.68 14.39
CA GLU A 169 -20.72 3.96 13.53
C GLU A 169 -20.98 5.18 12.62
N PRO A 170 -19.94 6.02 12.37
CA PRO A 170 -20.11 7.20 11.51
C PRO A 170 -20.56 6.83 10.09
N LYS A 171 -21.76 7.23 9.70
CA LYS A 171 -22.35 6.98 8.37
C LYS A 171 -22.26 8.24 7.48
N THR A 172 -21.09 8.89 7.43
CA THR A 172 -20.92 10.08 6.59
C THR A 172 -20.96 9.75 5.09
N ALA A 173 -21.24 10.75 4.25
CA ALA A 173 -21.22 10.56 2.79
C ALA A 173 -19.86 10.06 2.30
N PHE A 174 -18.76 10.58 2.87
CA PHE A 174 -17.41 10.12 2.57
C PHE A 174 -17.21 8.64 2.92
N THR A 175 -17.48 8.27 4.18
CA THR A 175 -17.34 6.89 4.66
C THR A 175 -18.12 5.91 3.80
N LYS A 176 -19.40 6.22 3.50
CA LYS A 176 -20.24 5.37 2.62
C LYS A 176 -19.66 5.22 1.22
N ARG A 177 -19.10 6.29 0.63
CA ARG A 177 -18.49 6.23 -0.70
C ARG A 177 -17.24 5.35 -0.71
N VAL A 178 -16.33 5.53 0.28
CA VAL A 178 -15.11 4.72 0.37
C VAL A 178 -15.44 3.25 0.59
N LEU A 179 -16.33 2.92 1.52
CA LEU A 179 -16.72 1.54 1.78
C LEU A 179 -17.32 0.87 0.54
N ARG A 180 -18.19 1.57 -0.20
CA ARG A 180 -18.76 1.05 -1.46
C ARG A 180 -17.68 0.78 -2.52
N GLU A 181 -16.70 1.66 -2.68
CA GLU A 181 -15.60 1.41 -3.62
C GLU A 181 -14.68 0.30 -3.13
N TYR A 182 -14.44 0.20 -1.83
CA TYR A 182 -13.66 -0.88 -1.24
C TYR A 182 -14.33 -2.25 -1.44
N GLU A 183 -15.63 -2.36 -1.20
CA GLU A 183 -16.42 -3.58 -1.48
C GLU A 183 -16.31 -4.00 -2.96
N LYS A 184 -16.42 -3.06 -3.90
CA LYS A 184 -16.21 -3.35 -5.33
C LYS A 184 -14.80 -3.86 -5.62
N ASN A 185 -13.80 -3.26 -5.01
CA ASN A 185 -12.40 -3.68 -5.16
C ASN A 185 -12.19 -5.10 -4.60
N LEU A 186 -12.82 -5.42 -3.46
CA LEU A 186 -12.74 -6.77 -2.85
C LEU A 186 -13.30 -7.85 -3.77
N LEU A 187 -14.35 -7.55 -4.54
CA LEU A 187 -14.99 -8.51 -5.45
C LEU A 187 -14.17 -8.77 -6.72
N VAL A 188 -13.37 -7.80 -7.17
CA VAL A 188 -12.73 -7.86 -8.50
C VAL A 188 -11.22 -8.00 -8.43
N LEU A 189 -10.58 -7.38 -7.44
CA LEU A 189 -9.13 -7.34 -7.34
C LEU A 189 -8.59 -8.50 -6.49
N PRO A 190 -7.39 -9.01 -6.81
CA PRO A 190 -6.75 -10.07 -6.04
C PRO A 190 -6.63 -9.75 -4.56
N GLY A 191 -6.55 -10.79 -3.70
CA GLY A 191 -6.26 -10.63 -2.28
C GLY A 191 -4.92 -9.91 -2.04
N ALA A 192 -4.81 -9.21 -0.92
CA ALA A 192 -3.62 -8.43 -0.58
C ALA A 192 -2.34 -9.29 -0.45
N ASP A 193 -2.49 -10.56 -0.06
CA ASP A 193 -1.43 -11.57 0.03
C ASP A 193 -0.77 -11.91 -1.32
N LYS A 194 -1.47 -11.68 -2.43
CA LYS A 194 -0.98 -11.93 -3.79
C LYS A 194 -0.36 -10.70 -4.45
N ALA A 195 -0.69 -9.51 -4.00
CA ALA A 195 -0.24 -8.26 -4.60
C ALA A 195 1.18 -7.84 -4.17
N GLY A 196 1.69 -8.37 -3.05
CA GLY A 196 2.93 -7.93 -2.43
C GLY A 196 4.12 -8.89 -2.53
N LYS A 197 4.02 -9.99 -3.26
CA LYS A 197 5.17 -10.88 -3.49
C LYS A 197 5.97 -10.50 -4.74
N SER A 198 6.34 -9.23 -4.91
CA SER A 198 7.47 -8.89 -5.74
C SER A 198 8.72 -9.07 -4.87
N GLY A 199 9.43 -10.20 -5.08
CA GLY A 199 10.59 -10.57 -4.31
C GLY A 199 11.63 -9.45 -4.28
N VAL A 200 12.04 -9.11 -3.06
CA VAL A 200 13.35 -8.51 -2.82
C VAL A 200 14.22 -9.67 -2.32
N PRO A 201 15.43 -9.86 -2.90
CA PRO A 201 16.36 -10.91 -2.50
C PRO A 201 16.84 -10.75 -1.07
#